data_5ae53a5d950e8643c04e4db00f5ac0ee
#
_entry.id   5ae53a5d950e8643c04e4db00f5ac0ee
#
_cell.length_a   1.000
_cell.length_b   1.000
_cell.length_c   1.000
_cell.angle_alpha   90.00
_cell.angle_beta   90.00
_cell.angle_gamma   90.00
#
_symmetry.space_group_name_H-M   'P 1'
#
loop_
_entity.id
_entity.type
_entity.pdbx_description
1 polymer ?
#
loop_
_entity_poly.entity_id
_entity_poly.type
_entity_poly.pdbx_seq_one_letter_code
_entity_poly.pdbx_strand_id
1 'polypeptide(L)'
;MIILQTNMGDIHLAVDAEKAPITAKNFTDYVEDGFFDGTIFHRVIPNFMVQGGGMTEDMQQKTTKANIENEAKNGLKNKKYTVAMARTAAPHSASSQFFINVADNQFLDCPGQDGWGYCVFGEVIEGKEVVDKMQAVETLNLGGHADVPADPIFIEKAYIQA
;
A
#
# COMPACT_ATOMS: atom_id res chain seq x y z
N MET A 1 14.71 -6.83 1.73
CA MET A 1 14.25 -5.45 1.50
C MET A 1 13.57 -5.35 0.15
N ILE A 2 12.47 -4.64 0.06
CA ILE A 2 11.75 -4.42 -1.19
C ILE A 2 11.92 -2.97 -1.62
N ILE A 3 12.27 -2.77 -2.89
CA ILE A 3 12.47 -1.44 -3.47
C ILE A 3 11.31 -1.16 -4.42
N LEU A 4 10.63 -0.04 -4.21
CA LEU A 4 9.65 0.51 -5.14
C LEU A 4 10.29 1.68 -5.86
N GLN A 5 10.65 1.50 -7.12
CA GLN A 5 11.14 2.60 -7.96
C GLN A 5 9.93 3.34 -8.51
N THR A 6 9.75 4.57 -8.07
CA THR A 6 8.64 5.40 -8.55
C THR A 6 9.17 6.56 -9.36
N ASN A 7 8.28 7.19 -10.14
CA ASN A 7 8.64 8.41 -10.86
C ASN A 7 8.88 9.64 -9.95
N MET A 8 8.68 9.48 -8.65
CA MET A 8 8.97 10.52 -7.64
C MET A 8 10.20 10.18 -6.80
N GLY A 9 10.79 9.01 -6.98
CA GLY A 9 11.95 8.53 -6.25
C GLY A 9 11.74 7.12 -5.73
N ASP A 10 12.76 6.56 -5.09
CA ASP A 10 12.73 5.19 -4.59
C ASP A 10 12.23 5.13 -3.15
N ILE A 11 11.43 4.12 -2.86
CA ILE A 11 10.93 3.81 -1.52
C ILE A 11 11.43 2.42 -1.14
N HIS A 12 12.10 2.31 -0.01
CA HIS A 12 12.62 1.05 0.51
C HIS A 12 11.73 0.57 1.64
N LEU A 13 11.22 -0.65 1.50
CA LEU A 13 10.30 -1.27 2.46
C LEU A 13 10.97 -2.45 3.17
N ALA A 14 10.78 -2.53 4.49
CA ALA A 14 11.05 -3.75 5.25
C ALA A 14 9.73 -4.41 5.56
N VAL A 15 9.54 -5.66 5.15
CA VAL A 15 8.33 -6.42 5.45
C VAL A 15 8.56 -7.32 6.66
N ASP A 16 7.53 -7.49 7.48
CA ASP A 16 7.60 -8.27 8.71
C ASP A 16 6.99 -9.67 8.48
N ALA A 17 7.83 -10.59 8.02
CA ALA A 17 7.42 -11.96 7.76
C ALA A 17 7.17 -12.77 9.03
N GLU A 18 7.61 -12.27 10.18
CA GLU A 18 7.40 -12.94 11.46
C GLU A 18 6.01 -12.67 12.01
N LYS A 19 5.58 -11.42 12.01
CA LYS A 19 4.27 -11.01 12.54
C LYS A 19 3.15 -11.02 11.51
N ALA A 20 3.48 -10.92 10.23
CA ALA A 20 2.52 -10.95 9.13
C ALA A 20 2.97 -11.92 8.04
N PRO A 21 3.12 -13.22 8.35
CA PRO A 21 3.73 -14.17 7.41
C PRO A 21 2.94 -14.33 6.10
N ILE A 22 1.62 -14.41 6.17
CA ILE A 22 0.78 -14.57 5.00
C ILE A 22 0.81 -13.30 4.14
N THR A 23 0.67 -12.16 4.77
CA THR A 23 0.64 -10.85 4.10
C THR A 23 1.99 -10.53 3.48
N ALA A 24 3.07 -10.74 4.22
CA ALA A 24 4.43 -10.50 3.72
C ALA A 24 4.74 -11.38 2.51
N LYS A 25 4.40 -12.67 2.57
CA LYS A 25 4.59 -13.59 1.46
C LYS A 25 3.77 -13.17 0.25
N ASN A 26 2.51 -12.82 0.45
CA ASN A 26 1.61 -12.36 -0.62
C ASN A 26 2.20 -11.14 -1.33
N PHE A 27 2.65 -10.14 -0.59
CA PHE A 27 3.24 -8.94 -1.15
C PHE A 27 4.53 -9.26 -1.92
N THR A 28 5.40 -10.08 -1.33
CA THR A 28 6.65 -10.51 -1.95
C THR A 28 6.39 -11.27 -3.25
N ASP A 29 5.39 -12.16 -3.27
CA ASP A 29 5.02 -12.91 -4.47
C ASP A 29 4.60 -11.97 -5.62
N TYR A 30 3.81 -10.93 -5.32
CA TYR A 30 3.45 -9.93 -6.33
C TYR A 30 4.67 -9.16 -6.84
N VAL A 31 5.60 -8.83 -5.95
CA VAL A 31 6.85 -8.15 -6.34
C VAL A 31 7.65 -9.04 -7.29
N GLU A 32 7.84 -10.31 -6.95
CA GLU A 32 8.60 -11.26 -7.77
C GLU A 32 7.96 -11.49 -9.13
N ASP A 33 6.63 -11.46 -9.20
CA ASP A 33 5.88 -11.65 -10.45
C ASP A 33 5.91 -10.42 -11.36
N GLY A 34 6.46 -9.29 -10.90
CA GLY A 34 6.43 -8.04 -11.66
C GLY A 34 5.04 -7.40 -11.72
N PHE A 35 4.13 -7.82 -10.84
CA PHE A 35 2.74 -7.36 -10.86
C PHE A 35 2.61 -5.85 -10.64
N PHE A 36 3.43 -5.29 -9.75
CA PHE A 36 3.35 -3.87 -9.41
C PHE A 36 3.95 -2.95 -10.47
N ASP A 37 4.73 -3.50 -11.39
CA ASP A 37 5.36 -2.69 -12.45
C ASP A 37 4.28 -2.03 -13.31
N GLY A 38 4.34 -0.70 -13.41
CA GLY A 38 3.36 0.08 -14.16
C GLY A 38 2.07 0.41 -13.41
N THR A 39 1.91 -0.05 -12.18
CA THR A 39 0.74 0.34 -11.36
C THR A 39 0.93 1.73 -10.76
N ILE A 40 -0.18 2.37 -10.41
CA ILE A 40 -0.17 3.73 -9.87
C ILE A 40 -0.59 3.76 -8.41
N PHE A 41 -0.21 4.85 -7.73
CA PHE A 41 -0.84 5.24 -6.47
C PHE A 41 -2.09 6.03 -6.82
N HIS A 42 -3.21 5.35 -6.87
CA HIS A 42 -4.47 5.90 -7.41
C HIS A 42 -5.31 6.65 -6.38
N ARG A 43 -4.92 6.63 -5.12
CA ARG A 43 -5.64 7.31 -4.06
C ARG A 43 -4.66 7.93 -3.08
N VAL A 44 -4.69 9.27 -2.97
CA VAL A 44 -3.80 10.02 -2.08
C VAL A 44 -4.64 10.98 -1.25
N ILE A 45 -4.59 10.83 0.06
CA ILE A 45 -5.27 11.72 0.98
C ILE A 45 -4.22 12.29 1.95
N PRO A 46 -3.93 13.60 1.88
CA PRO A 46 -2.94 14.23 2.76
C PRO A 46 -3.26 13.99 4.23
N ASN A 47 -2.24 13.80 5.03
CA ASN A 47 -2.34 13.53 6.47
C ASN A 47 -3.10 12.24 6.81
N PHE A 48 -3.24 11.35 5.84
CA PHE A 48 -3.89 10.05 6.02
C PHE A 48 -3.04 8.93 5.40
N MET A 49 -3.13 8.75 4.07
CA MET A 49 -2.41 7.64 3.43
C MET A 49 -2.21 7.88 1.92
N VAL A 50 -1.29 7.11 1.34
CA VAL A 50 -1.13 6.98 -0.11
C VAL A 50 -1.34 5.51 -0.47
N GLN A 51 -2.24 5.22 -1.39
CA GLN A 51 -2.69 3.86 -1.73
C GLN A 51 -2.43 3.52 -3.19
N GLY A 52 -1.95 2.33 -3.43
CA GLY A 52 -1.67 1.85 -4.79
C GLY A 52 -1.57 0.34 -4.86
N GLY A 53 -1.02 -0.14 -5.97
CA GLY A 53 -0.71 -1.55 -6.16
C GLY A 53 -1.79 -2.39 -6.83
N GLY A 54 -2.81 -1.77 -7.43
CA GLY A 54 -3.86 -2.54 -8.10
C GLY A 54 -4.36 -1.96 -9.40
N MET A 55 -4.11 -0.69 -9.65
CA MET A 55 -4.65 0.02 -10.82
C MET A 55 -3.56 0.36 -11.82
N THR A 56 -3.90 0.28 -13.11
CA THR A 56 -3.05 0.80 -14.19
C THR A 56 -3.28 2.32 -14.34
N GLU A 57 -2.46 2.96 -15.18
CA GLU A 57 -2.55 4.40 -15.41
C GLU A 57 -3.93 4.83 -15.92
N ASP A 58 -4.60 3.99 -16.70
CA ASP A 58 -5.93 4.25 -17.22
C ASP A 58 -7.05 3.83 -16.27
N MET A 59 -6.72 3.62 -14.99
CA MET A 59 -7.66 3.28 -13.92
C MET A 59 -8.36 1.94 -14.11
N GLN A 60 -7.68 1.00 -14.75
CA GLN A 60 -8.15 -0.37 -14.87
C GLN A 60 -7.55 -1.22 -13.76
N GLN A 61 -8.40 -1.97 -13.06
CA GLN A 61 -7.93 -2.88 -12.01
C GLN A 61 -7.28 -4.10 -12.65
N LYS A 62 -6.07 -4.44 -12.20
CA LYS A 62 -5.38 -5.66 -12.66
C LYS A 62 -6.00 -6.89 -12.01
N THR A 63 -5.98 -8.00 -12.74
CA THR A 63 -6.43 -9.30 -12.21
C THR A 63 -5.48 -9.76 -11.11
N THR A 64 -6.02 -10.06 -9.94
CA THR A 64 -5.25 -10.43 -8.76
C THR A 64 -5.29 -11.94 -8.48
N LYS A 65 -4.37 -12.37 -7.62
CA LYS A 65 -4.42 -13.70 -7.00
C LYS A 65 -5.56 -13.76 -5.99
N ALA A 66 -5.76 -14.91 -5.35
CA ALA A 66 -6.77 -15.09 -4.33
C ALA A 66 -6.58 -14.12 -3.16
N ASN A 67 -7.68 -13.76 -2.50
CA ASN A 67 -7.65 -12.95 -1.29
C ASN A 67 -6.93 -13.68 -0.15
N ILE A 68 -6.36 -12.89 0.76
CA ILE A 68 -5.64 -13.42 1.91
C ILE A 68 -6.37 -13.13 3.22
N GLU A 69 -6.06 -13.92 4.23
CA GLU A 69 -6.56 -13.73 5.58
C GLU A 69 -6.01 -12.43 6.19
N ASN A 70 -6.85 -11.71 6.92
CA ASN A 70 -6.46 -10.50 7.62
C ASN A 70 -5.66 -10.84 8.89
N GLU A 71 -4.42 -10.41 8.94
CA GLU A 71 -3.52 -10.63 10.07
C GLU A 71 -3.38 -9.41 10.98
N ALA A 72 -4.36 -8.50 10.98
CA ALA A 72 -4.27 -7.25 11.75
C ALA A 72 -4.17 -7.46 13.27
N LYS A 73 -4.47 -8.66 13.76
CA LYS A 73 -4.34 -9.01 15.18
C LYS A 73 -2.89 -9.27 15.61
N ASN A 74 -1.93 -9.01 14.73
CA ASN A 74 -0.50 -9.26 14.97
C ASN A 74 0.17 -8.27 15.92
N GLY A 75 -0.54 -7.24 16.38
CA GLY A 75 -0.01 -6.22 17.29
C GLY A 75 0.69 -5.05 16.62
N LEU A 76 0.88 -5.08 15.32
CA LEU A 76 1.48 -3.96 14.59
C LEU A 76 0.46 -2.84 14.43
N LYS A 77 0.93 -1.59 14.54
CA LYS A 77 0.08 -0.40 14.54
C LYS A 77 0.25 0.40 13.24
N ASN A 78 -0.83 1.06 12.83
CA ASN A 78 -0.86 1.95 11.67
C ASN A 78 -0.23 3.30 12.02
N LYS A 79 1.07 3.32 12.24
CA LYS A 79 1.86 4.53 12.51
C LYS A 79 2.34 5.14 11.21
N LYS A 80 2.77 6.40 11.28
CA LYS A 80 3.35 7.08 10.14
C LYS A 80 4.50 6.26 9.53
N TYR A 81 4.48 6.11 8.22
CA TYR A 81 5.42 5.35 7.39
C TYR A 81 5.31 3.83 7.49
N THR A 82 4.29 3.29 8.14
CA THR A 82 3.99 1.85 8.05
C THR A 82 3.20 1.54 6.79
N VAL A 83 3.31 0.30 6.34
CA VAL A 83 2.63 -0.20 5.14
C VAL A 83 1.59 -1.22 5.57
N ALA A 84 0.37 -1.06 5.10
CA ALA A 84 -0.75 -1.92 5.44
C ALA A 84 -1.52 -2.33 4.18
N MET A 85 -2.30 -3.41 4.30
CA MET A 85 -3.11 -3.89 3.18
C MET A 85 -4.44 -3.15 3.10
N ALA A 86 -4.72 -2.63 1.90
CA ALA A 86 -6.06 -2.15 1.58
C ALA A 86 -6.99 -3.34 1.36
N ARG A 87 -8.27 -3.15 1.65
CA ARG A 87 -9.30 -4.18 1.50
C ARG A 87 -10.67 -3.53 1.36
N THR A 88 -11.66 -4.33 1.03
CA THR A 88 -13.07 -3.91 1.08
C THR A 88 -13.60 -4.01 2.52
N ALA A 89 -14.89 -3.79 2.71
CA ALA A 89 -15.53 -3.97 4.02
C ALA A 89 -15.45 -5.41 4.53
N ALA A 90 -15.26 -6.39 3.64
CA ALA A 90 -15.03 -7.79 4.03
C ALA A 90 -13.63 -7.93 4.64
N PRO A 91 -13.48 -8.46 5.86
CA PRO A 91 -12.19 -8.46 6.56
C PRO A 91 -11.09 -9.26 5.86
N HIS A 92 -11.44 -10.31 5.10
CA HIS A 92 -10.48 -11.17 4.41
C HIS A 92 -10.54 -10.97 2.89
N SER A 93 -10.57 -9.71 2.45
CA SER A 93 -10.72 -9.36 1.03
C SER A 93 -9.47 -8.72 0.42
N ALA A 94 -8.37 -8.63 1.16
CA ALA A 94 -7.13 -8.05 0.65
C ALA A 94 -6.50 -8.95 -0.42
N SER A 95 -5.91 -8.34 -1.44
CA SER A 95 -5.16 -9.06 -2.49
C SER A 95 -3.86 -8.34 -2.82
N SER A 96 -3.87 -7.31 -3.68
CA SER A 96 -2.63 -6.64 -4.09
C SER A 96 -2.51 -5.20 -3.61
N GLN A 97 -3.61 -4.50 -3.38
CA GLN A 97 -3.56 -3.09 -3.02
C GLN A 97 -3.06 -2.89 -1.59
N PHE A 98 -2.22 -1.91 -1.43
CA PHE A 98 -1.64 -1.54 -0.14
C PHE A 98 -1.66 -0.02 0.01
N PHE A 99 -1.46 0.45 1.24
CA PHE A 99 -1.29 1.87 1.48
C PHE A 99 -0.14 2.11 2.44
N ILE A 100 0.45 3.30 2.32
CA ILE A 100 1.49 3.77 3.23
C ILE A 100 0.84 4.85 4.10
N ASN A 101 0.88 4.65 5.41
CA ASN A 101 0.36 5.64 6.34
C ASN A 101 1.26 6.87 6.35
N VAL A 102 0.68 8.06 6.19
CA VAL A 102 1.41 9.33 6.26
C VAL A 102 1.11 10.10 7.54
N ALA A 103 0.43 9.46 8.47
CA ALA A 103 0.13 9.93 9.82
C ALA A 103 -0.07 8.72 10.73
N ASP A 104 -0.17 8.96 12.03
CA ASP A 104 -0.53 7.91 12.98
C ASP A 104 -2.05 7.71 12.90
N ASN A 105 -2.47 6.64 12.21
CA ASN A 105 -3.87 6.34 11.93
C ASN A 105 -4.39 5.28 12.90
N GLN A 106 -4.44 5.62 14.17
CA GLN A 106 -4.80 4.71 15.26
C GLN A 106 -6.17 4.04 15.06
N PHE A 107 -7.11 4.74 14.41
CA PHE A 107 -8.44 4.21 14.14
C PHE A 107 -8.46 3.02 13.15
N LEU A 108 -7.34 2.77 12.46
CA LEU A 108 -7.19 1.62 11.57
C LEU A 108 -6.62 0.39 12.27
N ASP A 109 -6.16 0.55 13.51
CA ASP A 109 -5.58 -0.56 14.27
C ASP A 109 -6.66 -1.56 14.70
N CYS A 110 -6.26 -2.83 14.83
CA CYS A 110 -7.16 -3.86 15.35
C CYS A 110 -7.55 -3.53 16.79
N PRO A 111 -8.86 -3.59 17.14
CA PRO A 111 -9.98 -4.14 16.37
C PRO A 111 -10.64 -3.16 15.39
N GLY A 112 -10.28 -1.89 15.38
CA GLY A 112 -10.88 -0.89 14.52
C GLY A 112 -12.40 -0.76 14.70
N GLN A 113 -13.07 -0.34 13.63
CA GLN A 113 -14.52 -0.15 13.65
C GLN A 113 -15.29 -1.45 13.37
N ASP A 114 -14.65 -2.42 12.71
CA ASP A 114 -15.30 -3.66 12.25
C ASP A 114 -14.84 -4.91 13.01
N GLY A 115 -14.06 -4.76 14.07
CA GLY A 115 -13.53 -5.86 14.84
C GLY A 115 -12.23 -6.45 14.30
N TRP A 116 -11.74 -5.98 13.14
CA TRP A 116 -10.54 -6.51 12.47
C TRP A 116 -9.43 -5.48 12.29
N GLY A 117 -9.76 -4.27 11.83
CA GLY A 117 -8.75 -3.26 11.46
C GLY A 117 -8.03 -3.60 10.16
N TYR A 118 -6.94 -2.91 9.91
CA TYR A 118 -6.12 -3.05 8.71
C TYR A 118 -4.74 -3.60 9.06
N CYS A 119 -4.32 -4.63 8.33
CA CYS A 119 -3.11 -5.37 8.63
C CYS A 119 -1.85 -4.60 8.21
N VAL A 120 -1.08 -4.15 9.18
CA VAL A 120 0.28 -3.65 8.96
C VAL A 120 1.21 -4.83 8.76
N PHE A 121 2.04 -4.77 7.72
CA PHE A 121 2.98 -5.85 7.41
C PHE A 121 4.40 -5.37 7.12
N GLY A 122 4.65 -4.08 7.21
CA GLY A 122 5.97 -3.52 6.95
C GLY A 122 6.05 -2.03 7.23
N GLU A 123 7.21 -1.45 6.92
CA GLU A 123 7.45 -0.02 7.09
C GLU A 123 8.41 0.51 6.04
N VAL A 124 8.34 1.81 5.81
CA VAL A 124 9.29 2.54 4.97
C VAL A 124 10.55 2.80 5.80
N ILE A 125 11.69 2.32 5.33
CA ILE A 125 12.98 2.52 6.01
C ILE A 125 13.85 3.57 5.31
N GLU A 126 13.68 3.74 3.99
CA GLU A 126 14.30 4.82 3.23
C GLU A 126 13.30 5.33 2.21
N GLY A 127 13.40 6.62 1.85
CA GLY A 127 12.47 7.24 0.91
C GLY A 127 11.27 7.89 1.60
N LYS A 128 11.34 8.19 2.88
CA LYS A 128 10.25 8.87 3.60
C LYS A 128 9.94 10.23 2.97
N GLU A 129 10.95 10.93 2.48
CA GLU A 129 10.78 12.20 1.76
C GLU A 129 10.01 12.02 0.44
N VAL A 130 10.13 10.87 -0.20
CA VAL A 130 9.35 10.53 -1.40
C VAL A 130 7.87 10.38 -1.04
N VAL A 131 7.59 9.66 0.05
CA VAL A 131 6.23 9.49 0.57
C VAL A 131 5.63 10.85 0.93
N ASP A 132 6.41 11.71 1.57
CA ASP A 132 5.96 13.06 1.93
C ASP A 132 5.63 13.91 0.70
N LYS A 133 6.39 13.77 -0.38
CA LYS A 133 6.08 14.42 -1.66
C LYS A 133 4.80 13.87 -2.29
N MET A 134 4.59 12.56 -2.20
CA MET A 134 3.40 11.91 -2.74
C MET A 134 2.11 12.43 -2.09
N GLN A 135 2.10 12.59 -0.77
CA GLN A 135 0.91 13.08 -0.08
C GLN A 135 0.58 14.53 -0.39
N ALA A 136 1.56 15.30 -0.87
CA ALA A 136 1.40 16.72 -1.14
C ALA A 136 0.93 17.02 -2.58
N VAL A 137 0.80 16.01 -3.44
CA VAL A 137 0.41 16.24 -4.83
C VAL A 137 -1.04 16.67 -4.95
N GLU A 138 -1.32 17.40 -6.02
CA GLU A 138 -2.68 17.78 -6.37
C GLU A 138 -3.48 16.55 -6.78
N THR A 139 -4.73 16.46 -6.33
CA THR A 139 -5.62 15.34 -6.64
C THR A 139 -6.90 15.84 -7.31
N LEU A 140 -7.60 14.91 -7.97
CA LEU A 140 -8.87 15.20 -8.65
C LEU A 140 -9.75 13.95 -8.61
N ASN A 141 -11.00 14.11 -9.10
CA ASN A 141 -11.89 12.97 -9.30
C ASN A 141 -11.73 12.49 -10.75
N LEU A 142 -11.55 11.19 -10.92
CA LEU A 142 -11.33 10.59 -12.23
C LEU A 142 -12.04 9.23 -12.31
N GLY A 143 -12.91 9.05 -13.31
CA GLY A 143 -13.57 7.78 -13.56
C GLY A 143 -14.38 7.24 -12.39
N GLY A 144 -15.00 8.11 -11.59
CA GLY A 144 -15.74 7.71 -10.40
C GLY A 144 -14.89 7.49 -9.15
N HIS A 145 -13.58 7.71 -9.25
CA HIS A 145 -12.65 7.64 -8.12
C HIS A 145 -12.31 9.03 -7.62
N ALA A 146 -12.33 9.22 -6.30
CA ALA A 146 -11.92 10.46 -5.64
C ALA A 146 -10.44 10.37 -5.26
N ASP A 147 -9.81 11.54 -5.06
CA ASP A 147 -8.46 11.65 -4.51
C ASP A 147 -7.38 11.00 -5.37
N VAL A 148 -7.56 11.05 -6.69
CA VAL A 148 -6.61 10.53 -7.66
C VAL A 148 -5.56 11.61 -7.97
N PRO A 149 -4.25 11.31 -7.90
CA PRO A 149 -3.22 12.28 -8.28
C PRO A 149 -3.44 12.83 -9.69
N ALA A 150 -3.42 14.17 -9.83
CA ALA A 150 -3.60 14.83 -11.11
C ALA A 150 -2.54 14.41 -12.13
N ASP A 151 -1.28 14.29 -11.66
CA ASP A 151 -0.20 13.70 -12.43
C ASP A 151 0.05 12.29 -11.89
N PRO A 152 -0.01 11.23 -12.71
CA PRO A 152 0.12 9.87 -12.22
C PRO A 152 1.42 9.62 -11.48
N ILE A 153 1.32 8.90 -10.37
CA ILE A 153 2.46 8.40 -9.60
C ILE A 153 2.59 6.91 -9.89
N PHE A 154 3.67 6.52 -10.56
CA PHE A 154 3.87 5.14 -10.99
C PHE A 154 4.85 4.41 -10.11
N ILE A 155 4.62 3.11 -9.92
CA ILE A 155 5.67 2.17 -9.59
C ILE A 155 6.28 1.74 -10.93
N GLU A 156 7.46 2.25 -11.26
CA GLU A 156 8.14 1.86 -12.50
C GLU A 156 8.62 0.42 -12.43
N LYS A 157 9.14 0.04 -11.27
CA LYS A 157 9.59 -1.31 -10.98
C LYS A 157 9.57 -1.56 -9.47
N ALA A 158 9.14 -2.76 -9.09
CA ALA A 158 9.27 -3.25 -7.72
C ALA A 158 10.12 -4.51 -7.72
N TYR A 159 11.11 -4.59 -6.83
CA TYR A 159 12.02 -5.74 -6.78
C TYR A 159 12.54 -5.98 -5.36
N ILE A 160 13.04 -7.19 -5.16
CA ILE A 160 13.65 -7.58 -3.89
C ILE A 160 15.16 -7.33 -4.00
N GLN A 161 15.69 -6.55 -3.08
CA GLN A 161 17.11 -6.31 -2.97
C GLN A 161 17.72 -7.27 -1.95
N ALA A 162 18.72 -7.99 -2.38
CA ALA A 162 19.45 -8.91 -1.51
C ALA A 162 20.24 -8.18 -0.41
#